data_6d59e9ac3158505f9e5d9ec3327b329b
#
_entry.id   6d59e9ac3158505f9e5d9ec3327b329b
#
_cell.length_a   1.000
_cell.length_b   1.000
_cell.length_c   1.000
_cell.angle_alpha   90.00
_cell.angle_beta   90.00
_cell.angle_gamma   90.00
#
_symmetry.space_group_name_H-M   'P 1'
#
loop_
_entity.id
_entity.type
_entity.pdbx_description
1 polymer ?
#
loop_
_entity_poly.entity_id
_entity_poly.type
_entity_poly.pdbx_seq_one_letter_code
_entity_poly.pdbx_strand_id
1 'polypeptide(L)'
;MFNNYEEVMDFCRAKEIKMIDFKVIDLTGRWRHLSIPIARFTPDTLKFGIGFDGSNYGFAPVENSDMVFIPDISTTVCDPFTEVPTLSMICDVFVIAQPENYHFDQYPRNIAKRAEDFLRNSGVADEIRVGPEYEFHVFDHISYECLPHRMAVEIDAEQAHWNSGESQYHNQGYKIPVKGGYHIA
;
A
#
# COMPACT_ATOMS: atom_id res chain seq x y z
N MET A 1 -4.10 -18.13 3.11
CA MET A 1 -5.17 -17.21 2.63
C MET A 1 -6.33 -17.40 3.57
N PHE A 2 -6.89 -16.34 4.15
CA PHE A 2 -8.01 -16.44 5.09
C PHE A 2 -9.34 -16.49 4.34
N ASN A 3 -10.30 -17.21 4.88
CA ASN A 3 -11.61 -17.39 4.28
C ASN A 3 -12.74 -16.67 5.02
N ASN A 4 -12.51 -16.33 6.28
CA ASN A 4 -13.52 -15.70 7.13
C ASN A 4 -12.87 -14.84 8.24
N TYR A 5 -13.72 -14.12 8.96
CA TYR A 5 -13.32 -13.24 10.06
C TYR A 5 -12.64 -14.01 11.21
N GLU A 6 -13.14 -15.17 11.56
CA GLU A 6 -12.64 -15.97 12.69
C GLU A 6 -11.20 -16.39 12.44
N GLU A 7 -10.87 -16.85 11.23
CA GLU A 7 -9.50 -17.22 10.84
C GLU A 7 -8.54 -16.02 10.94
N VAL A 8 -8.98 -14.83 10.52
CA VAL A 8 -8.20 -13.60 10.66
C VAL A 8 -7.96 -13.28 12.13
N MET A 9 -8.99 -13.37 12.97
CA MET A 9 -8.88 -13.07 14.40
C MET A 9 -8.04 -14.07 15.16
N ASP A 10 -8.09 -15.37 14.80
CA ASP A 10 -7.22 -16.40 15.36
C ASP A 10 -5.76 -16.10 15.03
N PHE A 11 -5.48 -15.74 13.79
CA PHE A 11 -4.16 -15.32 13.38
C PHE A 11 -3.70 -14.05 14.13
N CYS A 12 -4.56 -13.06 14.26
CA CYS A 12 -4.28 -11.84 14.98
C CYS A 12 -3.90 -12.11 16.45
N ARG A 13 -4.63 -13.03 17.11
CA ARG A 13 -4.30 -13.45 18.47
C ARG A 13 -2.94 -14.14 18.55
N ALA A 14 -2.69 -15.08 17.64
CA ALA A 14 -1.42 -15.84 17.60
C ALA A 14 -0.20 -14.95 17.31
N LYS A 15 -0.37 -13.87 16.57
CA LYS A 15 0.69 -12.91 16.19
C LYS A 15 0.68 -11.62 17.03
N GLU A 16 -0.17 -11.54 18.05
CA GLU A 16 -0.32 -10.38 18.93
C GLU A 16 -0.55 -9.07 18.17
N ILE A 17 -1.27 -9.14 17.05
CA ILE A 17 -1.62 -7.97 16.23
C ILE A 17 -2.39 -6.95 17.06
N LYS A 18 -2.03 -5.69 16.94
CA LYS A 18 -2.65 -4.57 17.65
C LYS A 18 -3.44 -3.64 16.73
N MET A 19 -3.03 -3.54 15.47
CA MET A 19 -3.62 -2.63 14.50
C MET A 19 -4.02 -3.39 13.23
N ILE A 20 -5.12 -2.96 12.62
CA ILE A 20 -5.53 -3.35 11.28
C ILE A 20 -5.36 -2.15 10.38
N ASP A 21 -4.68 -2.34 9.25
CA ASP A 21 -4.40 -1.30 8.28
C ASP A 21 -5.06 -1.61 6.94
N PHE A 22 -5.92 -0.71 6.48
CA PHE A 22 -6.67 -0.83 5.23
C PHE A 22 -5.98 -0.02 4.15
N LYS A 23 -5.47 -0.70 3.14
CA LYS A 23 -4.68 -0.08 2.05
C LYS A 23 -5.50 0.04 0.78
N VAL A 24 -5.40 1.18 0.14
CA VAL A 24 -5.98 1.47 -1.18
C VAL A 24 -4.94 2.18 -2.04
N ILE A 25 -5.19 2.20 -3.34
CA ILE A 25 -4.34 2.90 -4.32
C ILE A 25 -5.13 4.10 -4.84
N ASP A 26 -4.59 5.31 -4.74
CA ASP A 26 -5.23 6.48 -5.34
C ASP A 26 -5.05 6.52 -6.87
N LEU A 27 -5.70 7.47 -7.53
CA LEU A 27 -5.65 7.58 -9.01
C LEU A 27 -4.26 7.92 -9.56
N THR A 28 -3.33 8.31 -8.70
CA THR A 28 -1.94 8.59 -9.07
C THR A 28 -1.00 7.40 -8.82
N GLY A 29 -1.55 6.27 -8.36
CA GLY A 29 -0.79 5.06 -8.07
C GLY A 29 -0.13 5.04 -6.69
N ARG A 30 -0.46 5.98 -5.80
CA ARG A 30 0.08 6.01 -4.44
C ARG A 30 -0.72 5.13 -3.51
N TRP A 31 -0.02 4.42 -2.64
CA TRP A 31 -0.64 3.77 -1.49
C TRP A 31 -1.18 4.81 -0.51
N ARG A 32 -2.44 4.64 -0.16
CA ARG A 32 -3.12 5.34 0.91
C ARG A 32 -3.61 4.32 1.91
N HIS A 33 -3.77 4.73 3.15
CA HIS A 33 -4.21 3.79 4.17
C HIS A 33 -5.00 4.46 5.30
N LEU A 34 -5.75 3.63 6.01
CA LEU A 34 -6.44 3.98 7.23
C LEU A 34 -6.26 2.84 8.22
N SER A 35 -5.77 3.16 9.42
CA SER A 35 -5.54 2.17 10.46
C SER A 35 -6.56 2.27 11.57
N ILE A 36 -7.00 1.12 12.09
CA ILE A 36 -7.83 1.04 13.28
C ILE A 36 -7.21 0.11 14.32
N PRO A 37 -7.47 0.33 15.63
CA PRO A 37 -7.14 -0.68 16.64
C PRO A 37 -7.90 -1.98 16.38
N ILE A 38 -7.26 -3.14 16.64
CA ILE A 38 -7.88 -4.45 16.41
C ILE A 38 -9.23 -4.62 17.12
N ALA A 39 -9.42 -3.96 18.27
CA ALA A 39 -10.69 -3.98 18.98
C ALA A 39 -11.88 -3.36 18.22
N ARG A 40 -11.60 -2.59 17.17
CA ARG A 40 -12.61 -1.99 16.29
C ARG A 40 -12.85 -2.81 15.01
N PHE A 41 -12.05 -3.82 14.78
CA PHE A 41 -12.22 -4.73 13.64
C PHE A 41 -13.26 -5.80 13.99
N THR A 42 -14.38 -5.80 13.31
CA THR A 42 -15.55 -6.64 13.58
C THR A 42 -16.03 -7.32 12.29
N PRO A 43 -16.91 -8.34 12.36
CA PRO A 43 -17.52 -8.90 11.17
C PRO A 43 -18.21 -7.85 10.29
N ASP A 44 -18.79 -6.82 10.90
CA ASP A 44 -19.41 -5.70 10.16
C ASP A 44 -18.40 -4.90 9.35
N THR A 45 -17.15 -4.79 9.83
CA THR A 45 -16.06 -4.17 9.07
C THR A 45 -15.80 -4.90 7.75
N LEU A 46 -15.88 -6.23 7.75
CA LEU A 46 -15.73 -7.02 6.51
C LEU A 46 -16.93 -6.89 5.59
N LYS A 47 -18.12 -6.80 6.17
CA LYS A 47 -19.38 -6.81 5.42
C LYS A 47 -19.74 -5.43 4.85
N PHE A 48 -19.58 -4.39 5.66
CA PHE A 48 -20.03 -3.04 5.35
C PHE A 48 -18.89 -2.08 5.10
N GLY A 49 -17.67 -2.49 5.44
CA GLY A 49 -16.47 -1.69 5.28
C GLY A 49 -16.34 -0.54 6.27
N ILE A 50 -15.50 0.42 5.92
CA ILE A 50 -15.21 1.62 6.68
C ILE A 50 -15.45 2.83 5.79
N GLY A 51 -16.32 3.73 6.25
CA GLY A 51 -16.62 4.98 5.53
C GLY A 51 -15.41 5.92 5.51
N PHE A 52 -15.23 6.58 4.39
CA PHE A 52 -14.20 7.60 4.22
C PHE A 52 -14.65 8.68 3.22
N ASP A 53 -13.97 9.82 3.26
CA ASP A 53 -14.17 10.91 2.31
C ASP A 53 -13.26 10.70 1.09
N GLY A 54 -13.86 10.33 -0.05
CA GLY A 54 -13.16 10.08 -1.31
C GLY A 54 -12.48 11.32 -1.90
N SER A 55 -12.88 12.52 -1.49
CA SER A 55 -12.25 13.76 -1.95
C SER A 55 -10.82 13.89 -1.47
N ASN A 56 -10.49 13.34 -0.28
CA ASN A 56 -9.13 13.31 0.26
C ASN A 56 -8.17 12.43 -0.56
N TYR A 57 -8.72 11.54 -1.39
CA TYR A 57 -7.96 10.62 -2.25
C TYR A 57 -8.02 11.03 -3.74
N GLY A 58 -8.71 12.13 -4.05
CA GLY A 58 -8.94 12.59 -5.42
C GLY A 58 -9.92 11.72 -6.19
N PHE A 59 -10.72 10.89 -5.52
CA PHE A 59 -11.68 10.00 -6.17
C PHE A 59 -12.94 10.72 -6.62
N ALA A 60 -13.40 11.74 -5.88
CA ALA A 60 -14.62 12.46 -6.16
C ALA A 60 -14.56 13.90 -5.67
N PRO A 61 -15.41 14.80 -6.20
CA PRO A 61 -15.62 16.12 -5.63
C PRO A 61 -16.33 16.00 -4.26
N VAL A 62 -16.13 16.99 -3.40
CA VAL A 62 -16.62 16.99 -2.00
C VAL A 62 -18.12 16.72 -1.89
N GLU A 63 -18.91 17.19 -2.86
CA GLU A 63 -20.37 17.06 -2.87
C GLU A 63 -20.87 15.62 -3.02
N ASN A 64 -20.01 14.70 -3.51
CA ASN A 64 -20.35 13.30 -3.75
C ASN A 64 -19.19 12.36 -3.32
N SER A 65 -18.57 12.66 -2.20
CA SER A 65 -17.34 11.99 -1.76
C SER A 65 -17.54 10.85 -0.76
N ASP A 66 -18.77 10.56 -0.37
CA ASP A 66 -19.07 9.48 0.57
C ASP A 66 -18.78 8.11 -0.06
N MET A 67 -17.74 7.47 0.43
CA MET A 67 -17.27 6.18 -0.05
C MET A 67 -16.98 5.22 1.10
N VAL A 68 -16.79 3.96 0.78
CA VAL A 68 -16.49 2.92 1.75
C VAL A 68 -15.38 2.01 1.25
N PHE A 69 -14.44 1.68 2.13
CA PHE A 69 -13.45 0.63 1.94
C PHE A 69 -14.02 -0.72 2.37
N ILE A 70 -14.08 -1.68 1.48
CA ILE A 70 -14.43 -3.07 1.79
C ILE A 70 -13.15 -3.91 1.76
N PRO A 71 -12.70 -4.43 2.93
CA PRO A 71 -11.45 -5.19 2.99
C PRO A 71 -11.53 -6.53 2.24
N ASP A 72 -10.46 -6.85 1.51
CA ASP A 72 -10.27 -8.16 0.92
C ASP A 72 -9.31 -8.98 1.79
N ILE A 73 -9.87 -9.89 2.59
CA ILE A 73 -9.09 -10.72 3.52
C ILE A 73 -8.10 -11.68 2.83
N SER A 74 -8.30 -11.94 1.54
CA SER A 74 -7.36 -12.77 0.77
C SER A 74 -6.01 -12.09 0.54
N THR A 75 -5.94 -10.76 0.71
CA THR A 75 -4.75 -9.93 0.53
C THR A 75 -3.99 -9.65 1.83
N THR A 76 -4.40 -10.29 2.90
CA THR A 76 -3.90 -10.01 4.25
C THR A 76 -2.43 -10.36 4.41
N VAL A 77 -1.65 -9.43 4.98
CA VAL A 77 -0.22 -9.58 5.26
C VAL A 77 0.17 -8.88 6.56
N CYS A 78 1.07 -9.49 7.37
CA CYS A 78 1.71 -8.76 8.45
C CYS A 78 2.63 -7.70 7.86
N ASP A 79 2.47 -6.44 8.27
CA ASP A 79 3.33 -5.36 7.81
C ASP A 79 4.69 -5.44 8.52
N PRO A 80 5.79 -5.67 7.78
CA PRO A 80 7.11 -5.83 8.38
C PRO A 80 7.78 -4.50 8.76
N PHE A 81 7.18 -3.37 8.38
CA PHE A 81 7.78 -2.04 8.53
C PHE A 81 7.16 -1.23 9.68
N THR A 82 6.24 -1.81 10.43
CA THR A 82 5.58 -1.14 11.56
C THR A 82 6.17 -1.60 12.90
N GLU A 83 6.41 -0.67 13.83
CA GLU A 83 6.84 -1.00 15.19
C GLU A 83 5.72 -1.70 15.98
N VAL A 84 4.48 -1.25 15.79
CA VAL A 84 3.31 -1.89 16.37
C VAL A 84 2.86 -3.02 15.46
N PRO A 85 2.71 -4.27 15.95
CA PRO A 85 2.26 -5.38 15.14
C PRO A 85 0.95 -5.06 14.42
N THR A 86 1.03 -4.96 13.09
CA THR A 86 -0.05 -4.50 12.22
C THR A 86 -0.35 -5.54 11.16
N LEU A 87 -1.63 -5.81 10.94
CA LEU A 87 -2.13 -6.63 9.85
C LEU A 87 -2.70 -5.72 8.76
N SER A 88 -2.11 -5.74 7.57
CA SER A 88 -2.55 -4.94 6.43
C SER A 88 -3.43 -5.75 5.49
N MET A 89 -4.46 -5.10 4.94
CA MET A 89 -5.37 -5.65 3.92
C MET A 89 -5.56 -4.63 2.81
N ILE A 90 -5.63 -5.10 1.57
CA ILE A 90 -6.03 -4.25 0.45
C ILE A 90 -7.56 -4.21 0.42
N CYS A 91 -8.12 -3.02 0.15
CA CYS A 91 -9.56 -2.82 0.09
C CYS A 91 -10.05 -2.57 -1.34
N ASP A 92 -11.30 -2.95 -1.58
CA ASP A 92 -12.08 -2.45 -2.68
C ASP A 92 -12.75 -1.13 -2.28
N VAL A 93 -13.05 -0.28 -3.26
CA VAL A 93 -13.67 1.03 -3.04
C VAL A 93 -15.06 1.04 -3.65
N PHE A 94 -16.04 1.43 -2.82
CA PHE A 94 -17.43 1.56 -3.25
C PHE A 94 -17.94 2.98 -2.98
N VAL A 95 -18.79 3.46 -3.87
CA VAL A 95 -19.57 4.68 -3.69
C VAL A 95 -20.82 4.33 -2.89
N ILE A 96 -21.11 5.15 -1.87
CA ILE A 96 -22.35 5.01 -1.08
C ILE A 96 -23.49 5.56 -1.89
N ALA A 97 -24.49 4.73 -2.18
CA ALA A 97 -25.64 5.09 -2.98
C ALA A 97 -26.91 4.34 -2.55
N GLN A 98 -28.06 4.83 -3.03
CA GLN A 98 -29.37 4.16 -2.88
C GLN A 98 -29.80 3.59 -4.24
N PRO A 99 -30.38 2.37 -4.32
CA PRO A 99 -30.72 1.48 -3.20
C PRO A 99 -29.54 0.68 -2.64
N GLU A 100 -28.38 0.66 -3.32
CA GLU A 100 -27.20 -0.11 -2.93
C GLU A 100 -25.90 0.59 -3.34
N ASN A 101 -24.83 0.28 -2.62
CA ASN A 101 -23.49 0.74 -2.94
C ASN A 101 -22.98 0.08 -4.23
N TYR A 102 -22.19 0.79 -5.00
CA TYR A 102 -21.59 0.25 -6.23
C TYR A 102 -20.08 0.49 -6.26
N HIS A 103 -19.37 -0.37 -6.98
CA HIS A 103 -17.92 -0.24 -7.16
C HIS A 103 -17.56 1.13 -7.77
N PHE A 104 -16.55 1.79 -7.20
CA PHE A 104 -15.99 2.97 -7.81
C PHE A 104 -15.25 2.61 -9.10
N ASP A 105 -15.81 3.00 -10.22
CA ASP A 105 -15.39 2.55 -11.56
C ASP A 105 -13.96 2.92 -11.93
N GLN A 106 -13.46 4.04 -11.44
CA GLN A 106 -12.11 4.53 -11.73
C GLN A 106 -11.06 3.96 -10.77
N TYR A 107 -11.46 3.19 -9.77
CA TYR A 107 -10.52 2.59 -8.83
C TYR A 107 -9.57 1.62 -9.56
N PRO A 108 -8.23 1.80 -9.48
CA PRO A 108 -7.28 1.01 -10.27
C PRO A 108 -7.44 -0.50 -10.10
N ARG A 109 -7.65 -0.98 -8.89
CA ARG A 109 -7.88 -2.40 -8.62
C ARG A 109 -9.17 -2.91 -9.23
N ASN A 110 -10.23 -2.11 -9.23
CA ASN A 110 -11.49 -2.46 -9.87
C ASN A 110 -11.33 -2.55 -11.40
N ILE A 111 -10.55 -1.65 -12.00
CA ILE A 111 -10.24 -1.71 -13.43
C ILE A 111 -9.49 -3.01 -13.76
N ALA A 112 -8.50 -3.39 -12.93
CA ALA A 112 -7.76 -4.65 -13.11
C ALA A 112 -8.67 -5.88 -13.00
N LYS A 113 -9.56 -5.93 -12.01
CA LYS A 113 -10.56 -7.01 -11.86
C LYS A 113 -11.47 -7.11 -13.08
N ARG A 114 -11.99 -5.98 -13.56
CA ARG A 114 -12.83 -5.96 -14.78
C ARG A 114 -12.08 -6.42 -16.03
N ALA A 115 -10.79 -6.09 -16.13
CA ALA A 115 -9.96 -6.55 -17.24
C ALA A 115 -9.76 -8.07 -17.19
N GLU A 116 -9.55 -8.64 -16.00
CA GLU A 116 -9.45 -10.08 -15.80
C GLU A 116 -10.77 -10.80 -16.15
N ASP A 117 -11.89 -10.25 -15.69
CA ASP A 117 -13.22 -10.78 -16.02
C ASP A 117 -13.50 -10.72 -17.53
N PHE A 118 -13.14 -9.62 -18.18
CA PHE A 118 -13.26 -9.48 -19.62
C PHE A 118 -12.42 -10.54 -20.37
N LEU A 119 -11.19 -10.77 -19.92
CA LEU A 119 -10.33 -11.80 -20.52
C LEU A 119 -10.98 -13.17 -20.44
N ARG A 120 -11.44 -13.59 -19.26
CA ARG A 120 -12.11 -14.87 -19.07
C ARG A 120 -13.37 -14.99 -19.92
N ASN A 121 -14.23 -13.97 -19.89
CA ASN A 121 -15.51 -13.96 -20.61
C ASN A 121 -15.32 -13.95 -22.14
N SER A 122 -14.22 -13.40 -22.63
CA SER A 122 -13.89 -13.42 -24.07
C SER A 122 -13.43 -14.79 -24.57
N GLY A 123 -13.08 -15.71 -23.66
CA GLY A 123 -12.53 -17.02 -23.99
C GLY A 123 -11.11 -17.00 -24.54
N VAL A 124 -10.42 -15.86 -24.49
CA VAL A 124 -9.03 -15.73 -24.99
C VAL A 124 -8.04 -16.38 -24.02
N ALA A 125 -8.22 -16.18 -22.71
CA ALA A 125 -7.41 -16.80 -21.67
C ALA A 125 -8.13 -16.78 -20.33
N ASP A 126 -7.69 -17.65 -19.41
CA ASP A 126 -8.27 -17.79 -18.06
C ASP A 126 -7.46 -17.04 -17.00
N GLU A 127 -6.22 -16.66 -17.32
CA GLU A 127 -5.28 -16.07 -16.37
C GLU A 127 -4.38 -15.02 -17.05
N ILE A 128 -4.06 -13.97 -16.29
CA ILE A 128 -3.03 -12.98 -16.64
C ILE A 128 -1.87 -13.17 -15.66
N ARG A 129 -0.67 -13.35 -16.19
CA ARG A 129 0.56 -13.37 -15.41
C ARG A 129 1.37 -12.12 -15.69
N VAL A 130 1.76 -11.42 -14.62
CA VAL A 130 2.61 -10.23 -14.70
C VAL A 130 3.91 -10.49 -13.93
N GLY A 131 5.02 -9.95 -14.44
CA GLY A 131 6.33 -10.02 -13.81
C GLY A 131 6.82 -8.60 -13.49
N PRO A 132 6.43 -8.01 -12.35
CA PRO A 132 6.89 -6.68 -11.99
C PRO A 132 8.38 -6.69 -11.65
N GLU A 133 9.08 -5.64 -12.08
CA GLU A 133 10.47 -5.37 -11.68
C GLU A 133 10.46 -4.16 -10.76
N TYR A 134 10.70 -4.40 -9.47
CA TYR A 134 10.74 -3.34 -8.46
C TYR A 134 12.13 -2.74 -8.38
N GLU A 135 12.23 -1.43 -8.59
CA GLU A 135 13.47 -0.68 -8.43
C GLU A 135 13.37 0.26 -7.24
N PHE A 136 14.43 0.34 -6.44
CA PHE A 136 14.50 1.20 -5.27
C PHE A 136 15.93 1.64 -4.99
N HIS A 137 16.06 2.71 -4.23
CA HIS A 137 17.35 3.21 -3.76
C HIS A 137 17.59 2.80 -2.32
N VAL A 138 18.83 2.41 -2.02
CA VAL A 138 19.30 2.18 -0.66
C VAL A 138 20.25 3.30 -0.29
N PHE A 139 20.01 3.94 0.84
CA PHE A 139 20.86 5.00 1.35
C PHE A 139 21.48 4.59 2.69
N ASP A 140 22.73 4.99 2.91
CA ASP A 140 23.38 4.84 4.20
C ASP A 140 22.99 5.96 5.14
N HIS A 141 22.67 7.13 4.57
CA HIS A 141 22.16 8.26 5.31
C HIS A 141 21.04 8.98 4.55
N ILE A 142 20.01 9.35 5.27
CA ILE A 142 18.98 10.28 4.83
C ILE A 142 18.58 11.18 5.98
N SER A 143 18.58 12.49 5.76
CA SER A 143 17.97 13.45 6.64
C SER A 143 17.06 14.39 5.86
N TYR A 144 16.05 14.90 6.51
CA TYR A 144 15.17 15.90 5.93
C TYR A 144 14.79 16.95 6.97
N GLU A 145 14.64 18.17 6.49
CA GLU A 145 14.14 19.30 7.26
C GLU A 145 12.92 19.86 6.54
N CYS A 146 11.84 20.05 7.27
CA CYS A 146 10.60 20.61 6.74
C CYS A 146 10.10 21.68 7.73
N LEU A 147 10.50 22.92 7.50
CA LEU A 147 10.10 24.09 8.28
C LEU A 147 9.28 25.03 7.38
N PRO A 148 8.45 25.92 7.94
CA PRO A 148 7.62 26.82 7.15
C PRO A 148 8.40 27.69 6.15
N HIS A 149 9.67 27.93 6.40
CA HIS A 149 10.55 28.79 5.59
C HIS A 149 11.71 28.05 4.93
N ARG A 150 11.83 26.72 5.16
CA ARG A 150 12.96 25.93 4.65
C ARG A 150 12.57 24.48 4.45
N MET A 151 12.96 23.93 3.32
CA MET A 151 12.94 22.48 3.06
C MET A 151 14.33 22.07 2.60
N ALA A 152 14.85 20.98 3.17
CA ALA A 152 16.12 20.39 2.78
C ALA A 152 16.04 18.87 2.86
N VAL A 153 16.76 18.20 1.96
CA VAL A 153 16.98 16.76 1.97
C VAL A 153 18.47 16.50 1.73
N GLU A 154 19.07 15.71 2.60
CA GLU A 154 20.41 15.18 2.41
C GLU A 154 20.34 13.66 2.32
N ILE A 155 20.99 13.11 1.33
CA ILE A 155 21.13 11.67 1.13
C ILE A 155 22.59 11.34 0.89
N ASP A 156 23.00 10.19 1.39
CA ASP A 156 24.32 9.64 1.13
C ASP A 156 24.27 8.12 1.00
N ALA A 157 25.11 7.57 0.15
CA ALA A 157 25.23 6.13 -0.02
C ALA A 157 26.64 5.77 -0.44
N GLU A 158 27.27 4.87 0.30
CA GLU A 158 28.64 4.44 0.08
C GLU A 158 28.87 3.90 -1.34
N GLN A 159 27.88 3.20 -1.88
CA GLN A 159 27.94 2.61 -3.23
C GLN A 159 27.55 3.57 -4.35
N ALA A 160 27.06 4.76 -4.04
CA ALA A 160 26.64 5.72 -5.05
C ALA A 160 27.84 6.42 -5.70
N HIS A 161 27.75 6.70 -6.99
CA HIS A 161 28.77 7.49 -7.69
C HIS A 161 28.87 8.94 -7.21
N TRP A 162 27.82 9.42 -6.50
CA TRP A 162 27.70 10.74 -5.92
C TRP A 162 27.93 10.75 -4.40
N ASN A 163 28.48 9.69 -3.80
CA ASN A 163 28.71 9.65 -2.36
C ASN A 163 29.58 10.83 -1.90
N SER A 164 29.31 11.33 -0.70
CA SER A 164 30.04 12.47 -0.14
C SER A 164 31.44 12.14 0.37
N GLY A 165 31.69 10.87 0.74
CA GLY A 165 32.89 10.46 1.46
C GLY A 165 32.89 10.88 2.92
N GLU A 166 31.76 11.31 3.48
CA GLU A 166 31.67 11.77 4.86
C GLU A 166 31.59 10.62 5.85
N SER A 167 32.57 10.57 6.76
CA SER A 167 32.68 9.52 7.75
C SER A 167 31.61 9.55 8.85
N GLN A 168 30.99 10.69 9.07
CA GLN A 168 29.92 10.82 10.06
C GLN A 168 28.69 9.94 9.78
N TYR A 169 28.51 9.54 8.52
CA TYR A 169 27.40 8.66 8.09
C TYR A 169 27.88 7.24 7.76
N HIS A 170 29.05 6.84 8.28
CA HIS A 170 29.70 5.58 7.92
C HIS A 170 30.15 5.49 6.46
N ASN A 171 30.10 6.58 5.70
CA ASN A 171 30.55 6.64 4.33
C ASN A 171 32.07 6.82 4.28
N GLN A 172 32.77 5.86 3.71
CA GLN A 172 34.23 5.85 3.61
C GLN A 172 34.74 6.40 2.27
N GLY A 173 33.91 7.01 1.47
CA GLY A 173 34.27 7.51 0.14
C GLY A 173 34.43 6.42 -0.92
N TYR A 174 34.05 5.19 -0.62
CA TYR A 174 34.11 4.09 -1.55
C TYR A 174 33.02 4.20 -2.61
N LYS A 175 33.38 3.97 -3.86
CA LYS A 175 32.46 4.10 -4.99
C LYS A 175 32.45 2.83 -5.84
N ILE A 176 31.28 2.29 -6.06
CA ILE A 176 31.05 1.28 -7.08
C ILE A 176 30.60 1.98 -8.37
N PRO A 177 31.15 1.63 -9.54
CA PRO A 177 30.69 2.16 -10.81
C PRO A 177 29.19 1.91 -11.01
N VAL A 178 28.51 2.84 -11.67
CA VAL A 178 27.09 2.68 -12.03
C VAL A 178 26.91 1.34 -12.76
N LYS A 179 25.95 0.51 -12.27
CA LYS A 179 25.72 -0.87 -12.68
C LYS A 179 26.90 -1.85 -12.43
N GLY A 180 27.94 -1.42 -11.71
CA GLY A 180 29.09 -2.27 -11.40
C GLY A 180 28.76 -3.45 -10.48
N GLY A 181 27.71 -3.32 -9.66
CA GLY A 181 27.22 -4.37 -8.77
C GLY A 181 26.12 -5.26 -9.35
N TYR A 182 25.75 -5.07 -10.61
CA TYR A 182 24.62 -5.79 -11.20
C TYR A 182 24.88 -7.29 -11.38
N HIS A 183 26.13 -7.65 -11.64
CA HIS A 183 26.60 -9.03 -11.67
C HIS A 183 27.78 -9.15 -10.72
N ILE A 184 27.50 -9.34 -9.45
CA ILE A 184 28.53 -9.62 -8.45
C ILE A 184 28.85 -11.11 -8.54
N ALA A 185 30.08 -11.40 -8.84
CA ALA A 185 30.61 -12.77 -8.84
C ALA A 185 30.88 -13.22 -7.41
#